data_a5ed558c0f9ac0be7c161fdbfbd129e3
#
_entry.id   a5ed558c0f9ac0be7c161fdbfbd129e3
#
_cell.length_a   1.000
_cell.length_b   1.000
_cell.length_c   1.000
_cell.angle_alpha   90.00
_cell.angle_beta   90.00
_cell.angle_gamma   90.00
#
_symmetry.space_group_name_H-M   'P 1'
#
loop_
_entity.id
_entity.type
_entity.pdbx_description
1 polymer ?
#
loop_
_entity_poly.entity_id
_entity_poly.type
_entity_poly.pdbx_seq_one_letter_code
_entity_poly.pdbx_strand_id
1 'polypeptide(L)'
;MFYTLFVPTAAITCILFFQYLPWLFGPQVNRLVIPERQTSKNTKKEYLLSALNLLVFTGFGGLLDYLKSAELTKFYFEIEFTWKSLLYLPASLFISLFIHDLFFYLSHRFLHLPFMHKYVHVHHHQSHTVNAWAAFS
;
A
#
# COMPACT_ATOMS: atom_id res chain seq x y z
N MET A 1 4.44 -18.46 -6.14
CA MET A 1 5.36 -17.71 -5.25
C MET A 1 5.64 -16.26 -5.68
N PHE A 2 5.16 -15.83 -6.85
CA PHE A 2 5.43 -14.46 -7.32
C PHE A 2 4.81 -13.39 -6.42
N TYR A 3 3.51 -13.46 -6.15
CA TYR A 3 2.81 -12.45 -5.34
C TYR A 3 3.21 -12.48 -3.88
N THR A 4 3.53 -13.65 -3.33
CA THR A 4 3.97 -13.82 -1.93
C THR A 4 5.25 -13.04 -1.66
N LEU A 5 6.17 -12.94 -2.63
CA LEU A 5 7.43 -12.21 -2.49
C LEU A 5 7.33 -10.78 -3.00
N PHE A 6 6.57 -10.55 -4.07
CA PHE A 6 6.49 -9.23 -4.72
C PHE A 6 5.86 -8.18 -3.80
N VAL A 7 4.73 -8.49 -3.16
CA VAL A 7 3.99 -7.53 -2.34
C VAL A 7 4.83 -7.01 -1.16
N PRO A 8 5.43 -7.88 -0.31
CA PRO A 8 6.23 -7.38 0.82
C PRO A 8 7.52 -6.69 0.36
N THR A 9 8.17 -7.15 -0.70
CA THR A 9 9.39 -6.50 -1.22
C THR A 9 9.08 -5.11 -1.78
N ALA A 10 8.00 -4.95 -2.55
CA ALA A 10 7.58 -3.66 -3.06
C ALA A 10 7.23 -2.68 -1.91
N ALA A 11 6.47 -3.14 -0.92
CA ALA A 11 6.12 -2.32 0.24
C ALA A 11 7.36 -1.89 1.04
N ILE A 12 8.27 -2.81 1.36
CA ILE A 12 9.52 -2.51 2.06
C ILE A 12 10.37 -1.54 1.25
N THR A 13 10.49 -1.74 -0.06
CA THR A 13 11.25 -0.84 -0.94
C THR A 13 10.66 0.57 -0.92
N CYS A 14 9.34 0.72 -1.01
CA CYS A 14 8.67 2.01 -0.88
C CYS A 14 8.92 2.66 0.47
N ILE A 15 8.78 1.92 1.58
CA ILE A 15 9.05 2.44 2.92
C ILE A 15 10.49 2.95 3.02
N LEU A 16 11.46 2.13 2.62
CA LEU A 16 12.87 2.51 2.66
C LEU A 16 13.16 3.72 1.76
N PHE A 17 12.61 3.74 0.54
CA PHE A 17 12.76 4.85 -0.37
C PHE A 17 12.27 6.17 0.26
N PHE A 18 11.05 6.21 0.75
CA PHE A 18 10.49 7.43 1.36
C PHE A 18 11.15 7.78 2.69
N GLN A 19 11.69 6.82 3.42
CA GLN A 19 12.43 7.09 4.65
C GLN A 19 13.79 7.72 4.38
N TYR A 20 14.51 7.28 3.33
CA TYR A 20 15.85 7.75 2.99
C TYR A 20 15.86 8.86 1.94
N LEU A 21 14.76 9.07 1.21
CA LEU A 21 14.63 10.14 0.22
C LEU A 21 15.04 11.52 0.75
N PRO A 22 14.64 11.94 1.97
CA PRO A 22 15.06 13.20 2.55
C PRO A 22 16.57 13.32 2.78
N TRP A 23 17.22 12.20 3.08
CA TRP A 23 18.67 12.17 3.25
C TRP A 23 19.41 12.37 1.91
N LEU A 24 18.88 11.81 0.82
CA LEU A 24 19.44 11.93 -0.53
C LEU A 24 19.32 13.36 -1.09
N PHE A 25 18.19 14.02 -0.85
CA PHE A 25 17.88 15.34 -1.42
C PHE A 25 18.17 16.52 -0.49
N GLY A 26 18.64 16.26 0.73
CA GLY A 26 19.09 17.24 1.69
C GLY A 26 17.97 18.00 2.42
N PRO A 27 18.35 18.89 3.36
CA PRO A 27 17.41 19.52 4.30
C PRO A 27 16.42 20.50 3.64
N GLN A 28 16.71 20.98 2.43
CA GLN A 28 15.81 21.90 1.73
C GLN A 28 14.55 21.19 1.24
N VAL A 29 14.69 19.96 0.71
CA VAL A 29 13.55 19.15 0.27
C VAL A 29 12.74 18.65 1.47
N ASN A 30 13.40 18.35 2.59
CA ASN A 30 12.73 18.01 3.84
C ASN A 30 11.75 19.10 4.31
N ARG A 31 12.12 20.39 4.19
CA ARG A 31 11.25 21.51 4.57
C ARG A 31 10.05 21.67 3.65
N LEU A 32 10.19 21.31 2.37
CA LEU A 32 9.09 21.40 1.39
C LEU A 32 8.10 20.22 1.52
N VAL A 33 8.61 19.03 1.85
CA VAL A 33 7.78 17.81 1.91
C VAL A 33 7.22 17.58 3.32
N ILE A 34 7.98 17.93 4.36
CA ILE A 34 7.59 17.73 5.77
C ILE A 34 8.03 18.96 6.58
N PRO A 35 7.19 20.02 6.64
CA PRO A 35 7.55 21.28 7.31
C PRO A 35 7.92 21.13 8.80
N GLU A 36 7.31 20.17 9.49
CA GLU A 36 7.59 19.86 10.89
C GLU A 36 7.69 18.35 11.08
N ARG A 37 8.90 17.84 11.06
CA ARG A 37 9.16 16.43 11.42
C ARG A 37 9.08 16.27 12.94
N GLN A 38 7.86 16.18 13.46
CA GLN A 38 7.68 15.78 14.84
C GLN A 38 8.02 14.29 14.96
N THR A 39 8.93 13.97 15.85
CA THR A 39 9.25 12.58 16.19
C THR A 39 8.02 11.95 16.85
N SER A 40 7.48 10.91 16.22
CA SER A 40 6.34 10.19 16.77
C SER A 40 6.67 9.59 18.14
N LYS A 41 5.84 9.89 19.13
CA LYS A 41 5.95 9.26 20.46
C LYS A 41 5.63 7.75 20.42
N ASN A 42 5.02 7.25 19.34
CA ASN A 42 4.52 5.88 19.20
C ASN A 42 5.22 5.05 18.10
N THR A 43 6.46 5.38 17.77
CA THR A 43 7.20 4.74 16.66
C THR A 43 7.23 3.21 16.75
N LYS A 44 7.36 2.64 17.97
CA LYS A 44 7.36 1.17 18.14
C LYS A 44 6.01 0.55 17.78
N LYS A 45 4.90 1.21 18.13
CA LYS A 45 3.55 0.76 17.79
C LYS A 45 3.32 0.83 16.27
N GLU A 46 3.77 1.89 15.63
CA GLU A 46 3.68 2.06 14.17
C GLU A 46 4.47 0.97 13.44
N TYR A 47 5.70 0.65 13.89
CA TYR A 47 6.46 -0.47 13.32
C TYR A 47 5.76 -1.81 13.47
N LEU A 48 5.18 -2.08 14.64
CA LEU A 48 4.46 -3.33 14.90
C LEU A 48 3.21 -3.44 14.00
N LEU A 49 2.42 -2.38 13.91
CA LEU A 49 1.22 -2.36 13.06
C LEU A 49 1.58 -2.51 11.59
N SER A 50 2.61 -1.81 11.11
CA SER A 50 3.10 -1.94 9.74
C SER A 50 3.59 -3.37 9.46
N ALA A 51 4.31 -3.99 10.40
CA ALA A 51 4.76 -5.37 10.26
C ALA A 51 3.59 -6.35 10.20
N LEU A 52 2.55 -6.16 11.02
CA LEU A 52 1.33 -6.96 10.97
C LEU A 52 0.60 -6.80 9.65
N ASN A 53 0.46 -5.57 9.14
CA ASN A 53 -0.15 -5.32 7.85
C ASN A 53 0.65 -5.95 6.70
N LEU A 54 1.98 -5.85 6.71
CA LEU A 54 2.82 -6.53 5.73
C LEU A 54 2.65 -8.05 5.77
N LEU A 55 2.49 -8.63 6.96
CA LEU A 55 2.21 -10.05 7.12
C LEU A 55 0.85 -10.44 6.51
N VAL A 56 -0.19 -9.64 6.74
CA VAL A 56 -1.52 -9.85 6.14
C VAL A 56 -1.46 -9.76 4.62
N PHE A 57 -0.80 -8.73 4.08
CA PHE A 57 -0.61 -8.58 2.62
C PHE A 57 0.19 -9.73 2.02
N THR A 58 1.23 -10.21 2.72
CA THR A 58 2.01 -11.38 2.29
C THR A 58 1.15 -12.63 2.26
N GLY A 59 0.32 -12.84 3.28
CA GLY A 59 -0.64 -13.95 3.32
C GLY A 59 -1.66 -13.89 2.17
N PHE A 60 -2.14 -12.68 1.85
CA PHE A 60 -3.02 -12.48 0.71
C PHE A 60 -2.31 -12.77 -0.63
N GLY A 61 -1.05 -12.35 -0.78
CA GLY A 61 -0.21 -12.68 -1.93
C GLY A 61 -0.03 -14.20 -2.07
N GLY A 62 0.18 -14.92 -0.95
CA GLY A 62 0.25 -16.38 -0.93
C GLY A 62 -1.06 -17.05 -1.35
N LEU A 63 -2.19 -16.50 -0.93
CA LEU A 63 -3.50 -16.96 -1.37
C LEU A 63 -3.67 -16.80 -2.89
N LEU A 64 -3.26 -15.66 -3.45
CA LEU A 64 -3.30 -15.44 -4.91
C LEU A 64 -2.40 -16.42 -5.67
N ASP A 65 -1.19 -16.67 -5.17
CA ASP A 65 -0.28 -17.67 -5.75
C ASP A 65 -0.90 -19.10 -5.70
N TYR A 66 -1.55 -19.43 -4.61
CA TYR A 66 -2.27 -20.71 -4.46
C TYR A 66 -3.45 -20.81 -5.44
N LEU A 67 -4.32 -19.80 -5.49
CA LEU A 67 -5.48 -19.77 -6.39
C LEU A 67 -5.06 -19.88 -7.85
N LYS A 68 -3.91 -19.27 -8.20
CA LYS A 68 -3.33 -19.40 -9.54
C LYS A 68 -2.82 -20.81 -9.81
N SER A 69 -2.08 -21.40 -8.88
CA SER A 69 -1.55 -22.76 -9.03
C SER A 69 -2.65 -23.83 -9.11
N ALA A 70 -3.78 -23.56 -8.48
CA ALA A 70 -4.97 -24.40 -8.53
C ALA A 70 -5.87 -24.12 -9.77
N GLU A 71 -5.43 -23.27 -10.71
CA GLU A 71 -6.18 -22.86 -11.90
C GLU A 71 -7.58 -22.26 -11.61
N LEU A 72 -7.77 -21.74 -10.38
CA LEU A 72 -9.01 -21.12 -9.95
C LEU A 72 -9.12 -19.63 -10.36
N THR A 73 -8.08 -19.11 -11.02
CA THR A 73 -8.06 -17.72 -11.51
C THR A 73 -7.64 -17.67 -12.98
N LYS A 74 -8.14 -16.67 -13.67
CA LYS A 74 -7.77 -16.40 -15.09
C LYS A 74 -6.61 -15.40 -15.21
N PHE A 75 -5.65 -15.44 -14.28
CA PHE A 75 -4.45 -14.61 -14.41
C PHE A 75 -3.56 -15.10 -15.54
N TYR A 76 -3.24 -14.22 -16.48
CA TYR A 76 -2.31 -14.46 -17.57
C TYR A 76 -1.13 -13.51 -17.48
N PHE A 77 0.04 -13.95 -17.92
CA PHE A 77 1.29 -13.15 -17.93
C PHE A 77 1.85 -12.98 -19.34
N GLU A 78 1.30 -13.69 -20.30
CA GLU A 78 1.71 -13.58 -21.68
C GLU A 78 0.96 -12.43 -22.34
N ILE A 79 1.70 -11.38 -22.68
CA ILE A 79 1.18 -10.22 -23.38
C ILE A 79 1.78 -10.25 -24.79
N GLU A 80 0.95 -10.56 -25.77
CA GLU A 80 1.34 -10.41 -27.17
C GLU A 80 1.40 -8.92 -27.53
N PHE A 81 2.50 -8.47 -28.12
CA PHE A 81 2.68 -7.09 -28.58
C PHE A 81 1.88 -6.87 -29.89
N THR A 82 0.60 -6.63 -29.73
CA THR A 82 -0.32 -6.28 -30.82
C THR A 82 -0.91 -4.88 -30.60
N TRP A 83 -1.46 -4.27 -31.65
CA TRP A 83 -2.17 -2.99 -31.51
C TRP A 83 -3.34 -3.06 -30.50
N LYS A 84 -3.98 -4.22 -30.40
CA LYS A 84 -5.05 -4.46 -29.40
C LYS A 84 -4.47 -4.40 -27.99
N SER A 85 -3.33 -5.01 -27.74
CA SER A 85 -2.65 -4.98 -26.43
C SER A 85 -2.22 -3.57 -26.05
N LEU A 86 -1.71 -2.78 -27.00
CA LEU A 86 -1.31 -1.39 -26.77
C LEU A 86 -2.47 -0.49 -26.34
N LEU A 87 -3.68 -0.76 -26.82
CA LEU A 87 -4.88 -0.04 -26.39
C LEU A 87 -5.49 -0.64 -25.12
N TYR A 88 -5.47 -1.97 -24.99
CA TYR A 88 -6.05 -2.68 -23.85
C TYR A 88 -5.30 -2.39 -22.54
N LEU A 89 -3.96 -2.37 -22.57
CA LEU A 89 -3.16 -2.16 -21.36
C LEU A 89 -3.47 -0.82 -20.65
N PRO A 90 -3.40 0.35 -21.32
CA PRO A 90 -3.72 1.61 -20.66
C PRO A 90 -5.18 1.70 -20.25
N ALA A 91 -6.12 1.15 -21.06
CA ALA A 91 -7.52 1.13 -20.72
C ALA A 91 -7.81 0.26 -19.49
N SER A 92 -7.24 -0.94 -19.41
CA SER A 92 -7.39 -1.84 -18.26
C SER A 92 -6.74 -1.26 -17.01
N LEU A 93 -5.58 -0.61 -17.13
CA LEU A 93 -4.93 0.10 -16.04
C LEU A 93 -5.81 1.23 -15.51
N PHE A 94 -6.34 2.08 -16.40
CA PHE A 94 -7.24 3.17 -16.02
C PHE A 94 -8.49 2.66 -15.30
N ILE A 95 -9.15 1.64 -15.87
CA ILE A 95 -10.34 1.02 -15.26
C ILE A 95 -9.99 0.41 -13.90
N SER A 96 -8.87 -0.29 -13.79
CA SER A 96 -8.41 -0.89 -12.53
C SER A 96 -8.14 0.16 -11.46
N LEU A 97 -7.46 1.26 -11.81
CA LEU A 97 -7.23 2.37 -10.89
C LEU A 97 -8.54 3.03 -10.45
N PHE A 98 -9.45 3.26 -11.39
CA PHE A 98 -10.78 3.84 -11.07
C PHE A 98 -11.57 2.95 -10.11
N ILE A 99 -11.60 1.64 -10.37
CA ILE A 99 -12.26 0.67 -9.49
C ILE A 99 -11.58 0.63 -8.13
N HIS A 100 -10.24 0.60 -8.10
CA HIS A 100 -9.46 0.63 -6.87
C HIS A 100 -9.79 1.88 -6.02
N ASP A 101 -9.76 3.06 -6.62
CA ASP A 101 -10.03 4.31 -5.92
C ASP A 101 -11.48 4.39 -5.41
N LEU A 102 -12.43 3.89 -6.20
CA LEU A 102 -13.83 3.80 -5.78
C LEU A 102 -13.98 2.89 -4.55
N PHE A 103 -13.41 1.69 -4.59
CA PHE A 103 -13.46 0.77 -3.45
C PHE A 103 -12.69 1.30 -2.25
N PHE A 104 -11.54 1.92 -2.46
CA PHE A 104 -10.76 2.57 -1.41
C PHE A 104 -11.56 3.67 -0.72
N TYR A 105 -12.20 4.56 -1.50
CA TYR A 105 -13.07 5.62 -0.98
C TYR A 105 -14.25 5.05 -0.18
N LEU A 106 -14.95 4.07 -0.74
CA LEU A 106 -16.11 3.47 -0.07
C LEU A 106 -15.71 2.77 1.23
N SER A 107 -14.61 2.00 1.21
CA SER A 107 -14.06 1.32 2.39
C SER A 107 -13.63 2.31 3.46
N HIS A 108 -12.91 3.37 3.07
CA HIS A 108 -12.47 4.41 4.00
C HIS A 108 -13.66 5.16 4.60
N ARG A 109 -14.66 5.49 3.79
CA ARG A 109 -15.91 6.10 4.28
C ARG A 109 -16.67 5.18 5.23
N PHE A 110 -16.71 3.87 4.96
CA PHE A 110 -17.29 2.89 5.87
C PHE A 110 -16.55 2.85 7.22
N LEU A 111 -15.21 2.91 7.20
CA LEU A 111 -14.39 2.97 8.42
C LEU A 111 -14.64 4.23 9.26
N HIS A 112 -15.12 5.31 8.64
CA HIS A 112 -15.53 6.53 9.35
C HIS A 112 -16.94 6.47 9.99
N LEU A 113 -17.70 5.38 9.80
CA LEU A 113 -18.94 5.19 10.58
C LEU A 113 -18.62 5.12 12.07
N PRO A 114 -19.47 5.67 12.97
CA PRO A 114 -19.15 5.83 14.39
C PRO A 114 -18.66 4.56 15.08
N PHE A 115 -19.26 3.42 14.77
CA PHE A 115 -18.84 2.12 15.31
C PHE A 115 -17.46 1.70 14.78
N MET A 116 -17.26 1.72 13.46
CA MET A 116 -16.01 1.32 12.85
C MET A 116 -14.87 2.27 13.21
N HIS A 117 -15.13 3.58 13.21
CA HIS A 117 -14.16 4.58 13.62
C HIS A 117 -13.67 4.32 15.05
N LYS A 118 -14.57 4.10 15.99
CA LYS A 118 -14.23 3.92 17.41
C LYS A 118 -13.35 2.70 17.67
N TYR A 119 -13.61 1.56 17.02
CA TYR A 119 -12.97 0.30 17.35
C TYR A 119 -11.83 -0.11 16.39
N VAL A 120 -11.85 0.38 15.16
CA VAL A 120 -10.90 -0.03 14.12
C VAL A 120 -10.07 1.15 13.64
N HIS A 121 -10.71 2.20 13.17
CA HIS A 121 -10.06 3.26 12.41
C HIS A 121 -9.38 4.34 13.27
N VAL A 122 -9.80 4.49 14.53
CA VAL A 122 -9.19 5.44 15.46
C VAL A 122 -7.69 5.23 15.63
N HIS A 123 -7.22 3.99 15.53
CA HIS A 123 -5.80 3.68 15.68
C HIS A 123 -4.95 4.23 14.54
N HIS A 124 -5.48 4.22 13.32
CA HIS A 124 -4.83 4.83 12.16
C HIS A 124 -4.73 6.36 12.30
N HIS A 125 -5.78 7.01 12.84
CA HIS A 125 -5.80 8.45 13.07
C HIS A 125 -5.01 8.93 14.31
N GLN A 126 -4.51 8.03 15.15
CA GLN A 126 -3.68 8.38 16.31
C GLN A 126 -2.23 8.77 15.93
N SER A 127 -1.79 8.41 14.75
CA SER A 127 -0.47 8.80 14.25
C SER A 127 -0.54 10.23 13.69
N HIS A 128 -0.13 11.20 14.51
CA HIS A 128 -0.10 12.61 14.11
C HIS A 128 1.18 12.99 13.33
N THR A 129 2.13 12.07 13.24
CA THR A 129 3.40 12.32 12.56
C THR A 129 3.47 11.57 11.26
N VAL A 130 3.71 12.31 10.18
CA VAL A 130 3.88 11.72 8.86
C VAL A 130 5.25 11.06 8.78
N ASN A 131 5.26 9.75 8.76
CA ASN A 131 6.45 8.94 8.48
C ASN A 131 6.09 7.78 7.55
N ALA A 132 7.09 7.15 6.94
CA ALA A 132 6.86 6.09 5.97
C ALA A 132 6.16 4.85 6.58
N TRP A 133 6.34 4.60 7.88
CA TRP A 133 5.71 3.50 8.60
C TRP A 133 4.25 3.80 8.97
N ALA A 134 3.94 5.05 9.29
CA ALA A 134 2.57 5.46 9.61
C ALA A 134 1.60 5.26 8.44
N ALA A 135 2.09 5.26 7.21
CA ALA A 135 1.27 4.99 6.03
C ALA A 135 0.75 3.54 5.99
N PHE A 136 1.42 2.62 6.70
CA PHE A 136 1.07 1.20 6.75
C PHE A 136 0.58 0.74 8.14
N SER A 137 0.45 1.66 9.09
CA SER A 137 0.02 1.35 10.46
C SER A 137 -1.49 1.47 10.67
#